data_d9011677524ab5a265aa53394169553b
#
_entry.id   d9011677524ab5a265aa53394169553b
#
_cell.length_a   1.000
_cell.length_b   1.000
_cell.length_c   1.000
_cell.angle_alpha   90.00
_cell.angle_beta   90.00
_cell.angle_gamma   90.00
#
_symmetry.space_group_name_H-M   'P 1'
#
loop_
_entity.id
_entity.type
_entity.pdbx_description
1 polymer ?
#
loop_
_entity_poly.entity_id
_entity_poly.type
_entity_poly.pdbx_seq_one_letter_code
_entity_poly.pdbx_strand_id
1 'polypeptide(L)'
;MEVKTLNRESWLSAAFSALAEGGAEQVRVEVLAKRLKVTKGSFYWHFRDRTELMEALQENWKIGRIEAINMQTRLNGQSPGERLRDVLSLYAGNGNPRGMAIEMAMRDWARRDARASEIVAEVDRERLRCVSELFAGMGLAEDDAFARAYLFYSFIFGEGLLARSAAPDRFEKARDICGRVLVPEGA
;
A
#
# COMPACT_ATOMS: atom_id res chain seq x y z
N MET A 1 -16.76 -26.19 -16.92
CA MET A 1 -16.12 -25.76 -15.65
C MET A 1 -14.61 -25.69 -15.91
N GLU A 2 -14.08 -24.50 -16.15
CA GLU A 2 -12.63 -24.34 -16.30
C GLU A 2 -11.96 -24.69 -14.97
N VAL A 3 -11.12 -25.70 -14.98
CA VAL A 3 -10.22 -26.02 -13.87
C VAL A 3 -9.21 -24.90 -13.84
N LYS A 4 -9.41 -23.89 -12.97
CA LYS A 4 -8.48 -22.81 -12.74
C LYS A 4 -7.19 -23.45 -12.21
N THR A 5 -6.21 -23.64 -13.08
CA THR A 5 -4.91 -24.21 -12.73
C THR A 5 -4.31 -23.29 -11.64
N LEU A 6 -4.18 -23.80 -10.42
CA LEU A 6 -3.53 -23.07 -9.33
C LEU A 6 -2.06 -22.91 -9.67
N ASN A 7 -1.63 -21.66 -9.68
CA ASN A 7 -0.24 -21.27 -9.89
C ASN A 7 0.31 -20.56 -8.63
N ARG A 8 1.57 -20.20 -8.64
CA ARG A 8 2.23 -19.47 -7.55
C ARG A 8 1.50 -18.17 -7.18
N GLU A 9 0.97 -17.45 -8.17
CA GLU A 9 0.21 -16.21 -7.98
C GLU A 9 -1.11 -16.41 -7.24
N SER A 10 -1.79 -17.56 -7.47
CA SER A 10 -3.01 -17.90 -6.74
C SER A 10 -2.76 -18.03 -5.23
N TRP A 11 -1.62 -18.61 -4.85
CA TRP A 11 -1.19 -18.72 -3.46
C TRP A 11 -0.81 -17.36 -2.87
N LEU A 12 -0.08 -16.53 -3.61
CA LEU A 12 0.25 -15.16 -3.18
C LEU A 12 -1.01 -14.31 -3.00
N SER A 13 -1.96 -14.38 -3.93
CA SER A 13 -3.23 -13.66 -3.81
C SER A 13 -4.04 -14.09 -2.58
N ALA A 14 -4.08 -15.41 -2.29
CA ALA A 14 -4.71 -15.93 -1.08
C ALA A 14 -3.96 -15.49 0.19
N ALA A 15 -2.63 -15.45 0.14
CA ALA A 15 -1.78 -14.98 1.24
C ALA A 15 -1.99 -13.49 1.54
N PHE A 16 -2.08 -12.64 0.51
CA PHE A 16 -2.44 -11.22 0.68
C PHE A 16 -3.83 -11.04 1.30
N SER A 17 -4.79 -11.88 0.93
CA SER A 17 -6.12 -11.82 1.55
C SER A 17 -6.07 -12.21 3.02
N ALA A 18 -5.33 -13.27 3.37
CA ALA A 18 -5.15 -13.69 4.76
C ALA A 18 -4.39 -12.63 5.59
N LEU A 19 -3.37 -12.02 4.99
CA LEU A 19 -2.61 -10.91 5.60
C LEU A 19 -3.52 -9.71 5.92
N ALA A 20 -4.35 -9.29 4.95
CA ALA A 20 -5.28 -8.16 5.12
C ALA A 20 -6.33 -8.40 6.21
N GLU A 21 -6.78 -9.65 6.39
CA GLU A 21 -7.83 -10.02 7.34
C GLU A 21 -7.33 -10.19 8.78
N GLY A 22 -6.09 -10.64 8.96
CA GLY A 22 -5.63 -10.98 10.31
C GLY A 22 -4.10 -10.99 10.49
N GLY A 23 -3.37 -10.26 9.62
CA GLY A 23 -1.93 -10.10 9.74
C GLY A 23 -1.13 -11.34 9.33
N ALA A 24 0.19 -11.27 9.53
CA ALA A 24 1.14 -12.31 9.13
C ALA A 24 0.87 -13.68 9.77
N GLU A 25 0.25 -13.69 10.95
CA GLU A 25 -0.10 -14.93 11.69
C GLU A 25 -1.19 -15.76 10.98
N GLN A 26 -2.02 -15.12 10.15
CA GLN A 26 -3.04 -15.82 9.36
C GLN A 26 -2.50 -16.41 8.05
N VAL A 27 -1.29 -16.05 7.64
CA VAL A 27 -0.64 -16.61 6.45
C VAL A 27 -0.07 -17.99 6.78
N ARG A 28 -0.96 -19.01 6.88
CA ARG A 28 -0.64 -20.41 7.17
C ARG A 28 -1.07 -21.31 6.03
N VAL A 29 -0.26 -22.32 5.72
CA VAL A 29 -0.51 -23.25 4.59
C VAL A 29 -1.91 -23.85 4.66
N GLU A 30 -2.36 -24.27 5.85
CA GLU A 30 -3.69 -24.84 6.07
C GLU A 30 -4.82 -23.87 5.74
N VAL A 31 -4.68 -22.62 6.19
CA VAL A 31 -5.67 -21.56 5.94
C VAL A 31 -5.78 -21.28 4.45
N LEU A 32 -4.63 -21.17 3.77
CA LEU A 32 -4.57 -20.88 2.34
C LEU A 32 -5.11 -22.05 1.50
N ALA A 33 -4.71 -23.30 1.82
CA ALA A 33 -5.19 -24.50 1.13
C ALA A 33 -6.72 -24.63 1.25
N LYS A 34 -7.28 -24.39 2.45
CA LYS A 34 -8.74 -24.38 2.65
C LYS A 34 -9.42 -23.29 1.83
N ARG A 35 -8.86 -22.08 1.78
CA ARG A 35 -9.37 -20.93 1.00
C ARG A 35 -9.36 -21.23 -0.50
N LEU A 36 -8.30 -21.85 -0.99
CA LEU A 36 -8.14 -22.24 -2.40
C LEU A 36 -8.90 -23.53 -2.75
N LYS A 37 -9.47 -24.24 -1.75
CA LYS A 37 -10.18 -25.54 -1.89
C LYS A 37 -9.29 -26.63 -2.49
N VAL A 38 -8.05 -26.72 -2.01
CA VAL A 38 -7.06 -27.71 -2.42
C VAL A 38 -6.41 -28.40 -1.21
N THR A 39 -5.63 -29.44 -1.48
CA THR A 39 -4.85 -30.12 -0.45
C THR A 39 -3.60 -29.32 -0.06
N LYS A 40 -3.09 -29.52 1.17
CA LYS A 40 -1.79 -28.94 1.59
C LYS A 40 -0.63 -29.39 0.67
N GLY A 41 -0.70 -30.60 0.12
CA GLY A 41 0.31 -31.12 -0.80
C GLY A 41 0.48 -30.23 -2.05
N SER A 42 -0.61 -29.60 -2.52
CA SER A 42 -0.57 -28.67 -3.66
C SER A 42 0.31 -27.43 -3.39
N PHE A 43 0.47 -27.02 -2.14
CA PHE A 43 1.35 -25.92 -1.74
C PHE A 43 2.82 -26.20 -2.10
N TYR A 44 3.29 -27.40 -1.81
CA TYR A 44 4.68 -27.78 -1.95
C TYR A 44 5.16 -27.93 -3.40
N TRP A 45 4.25 -27.88 -4.37
CA TRP A 45 4.59 -27.72 -5.79
C TRP A 45 5.00 -26.29 -6.16
N HIS A 46 4.67 -25.30 -5.32
CA HIS A 46 4.89 -23.88 -5.58
C HIS A 46 5.87 -23.22 -4.63
N PHE A 47 5.93 -23.71 -3.39
CA PHE A 47 6.79 -23.17 -2.32
C PHE A 47 7.35 -24.32 -1.50
N ARG A 48 8.64 -24.25 -1.21
CA ARG A 48 9.35 -25.23 -0.38
C ARG A 48 8.76 -25.31 1.04
N ASP A 49 8.47 -24.14 1.61
CA ASP A 49 7.95 -23.99 2.96
C ASP A 49 7.22 -22.63 3.13
N ARG A 50 6.66 -22.41 4.33
CA ARG A 50 5.98 -21.17 4.67
C ARG A 50 6.94 -19.95 4.62
N THR A 51 8.19 -20.14 4.96
CA THR A 51 9.20 -19.06 4.95
C THR A 51 9.38 -18.51 3.54
N GLU A 52 9.56 -19.38 2.55
CA GLU A 52 9.64 -18.97 1.15
C GLU A 52 8.38 -18.22 0.68
N LEU A 53 7.19 -18.65 1.10
CA LEU A 53 5.94 -17.94 0.80
C LEU A 53 5.96 -16.54 1.43
N MET A 54 6.38 -16.40 2.70
CA MET A 54 6.43 -15.11 3.39
C MET A 54 7.44 -14.15 2.75
N GLU A 55 8.59 -14.65 2.35
CA GLU A 55 9.60 -13.88 1.60
C GLU A 55 9.08 -13.43 0.24
N ALA A 56 8.43 -14.33 -0.50
CA ALA A 56 7.82 -14.01 -1.79
C ALA A 56 6.67 -12.99 -1.64
N LEU A 57 5.89 -13.06 -0.56
CA LEU A 57 4.82 -12.12 -0.25
C LEU A 57 5.37 -10.72 0.00
N GLN A 58 6.43 -10.59 0.79
CA GLN A 58 7.10 -9.32 1.07
C GLN A 58 7.68 -8.71 -0.20
N GLU A 59 8.39 -9.47 -0.99
CA GLU A 59 9.01 -9.00 -2.24
C GLU A 59 7.95 -8.60 -3.28
N ASN A 60 6.90 -9.41 -3.44
CA ASN A 60 5.81 -9.08 -4.36
C ASN A 60 5.06 -7.81 -3.94
N TRP A 61 4.87 -7.60 -2.63
CA TRP A 61 4.29 -6.35 -2.12
C TRP A 61 5.18 -5.15 -2.43
N LYS A 62 6.51 -5.25 -2.18
CA LYS A 62 7.47 -4.19 -2.48
C LYS A 62 7.42 -3.80 -3.95
N ILE A 63 7.60 -4.78 -4.85
CA ILE A 63 7.61 -4.55 -6.29
C ILE A 63 6.31 -3.86 -6.71
N GLY A 64 5.15 -4.43 -6.35
CA GLY A 64 3.87 -3.86 -6.72
C GLY A 64 3.62 -2.45 -6.14
N ARG A 65 4.17 -2.14 -4.94
CA ARG A 65 4.08 -0.78 -4.37
C ARG A 65 4.96 0.21 -5.13
N ILE A 66 6.22 -0.13 -5.39
CA ILE A 66 7.16 0.73 -6.12
C ILE A 66 6.66 0.99 -7.55
N GLU A 67 6.18 -0.03 -8.24
CA GLU A 67 5.59 0.12 -9.57
C GLU A 67 4.37 1.06 -9.55
N ALA A 68 3.46 0.87 -8.59
CA ALA A 68 2.27 1.71 -8.43
C ALA A 68 2.65 3.18 -8.14
N ILE A 69 3.62 3.43 -7.25
CA ILE A 69 4.12 4.77 -6.92
C ILE A 69 4.69 5.43 -8.18
N ASN A 70 5.57 4.76 -8.89
CA ASN A 70 6.19 5.27 -10.10
C ASN A 70 5.15 5.56 -11.20
N MET A 71 4.17 4.70 -11.38
CA MET A 71 3.08 4.91 -12.34
C MET A 71 2.25 6.14 -11.97
N GLN A 72 1.84 6.27 -10.70
CA GLN A 72 0.98 7.35 -10.21
C GLN A 72 1.68 8.73 -10.26
N THR A 73 2.99 8.77 -10.02
CA THR A 73 3.76 10.03 -9.97
C THR A 73 4.34 10.45 -11.31
N ARG A 74 4.35 9.59 -12.33
CA ARG A 74 4.96 9.85 -13.66
C ARG A 74 3.94 10.00 -14.81
N LEU A 75 2.66 10.24 -14.52
CA LEU A 75 1.65 10.45 -15.55
C LEU A 75 2.02 11.66 -16.44
N ASN A 76 2.13 11.42 -17.75
CA ASN A 76 2.48 12.46 -18.72
C ASN A 76 1.32 13.44 -18.93
N GLY A 77 1.63 14.71 -19.14
CA GLY A 77 0.66 15.74 -19.52
C GLY A 77 -0.04 16.45 -18.37
N GLN A 78 0.19 16.06 -17.13
CA GLN A 78 -0.37 16.71 -15.93
C GLN A 78 0.69 17.55 -15.21
N SER A 79 0.26 18.65 -14.59
CA SER A 79 1.11 19.42 -13.67
C SER A 79 1.46 18.61 -12.43
N PRO A 80 2.56 18.93 -11.71
CA PRO A 80 2.89 18.26 -10.44
C PRO A 80 1.76 18.30 -9.41
N GLY A 81 1.05 19.43 -9.31
CA GLY A 81 -0.08 19.59 -8.39
C GLY A 81 -1.28 18.70 -8.76
N GLU A 82 -1.58 18.50 -10.03
CA GLU A 82 -2.63 17.58 -10.47
C GLU A 82 -2.28 16.15 -10.11
N ARG A 83 -1.04 15.70 -10.33
CA ARG A 83 -0.58 14.35 -9.94
C ARG A 83 -0.66 14.11 -8.43
N LEU A 84 -0.28 15.11 -7.63
CA LEU A 84 -0.41 15.03 -6.17
C LEU A 84 -1.88 14.86 -5.74
N ARG A 85 -2.80 15.61 -6.36
CA ARG A 85 -4.24 15.47 -6.08
C ARG A 85 -4.78 14.11 -6.50
N ASP A 86 -4.33 13.58 -7.63
CA ASP A 86 -4.71 12.23 -8.08
C ASP A 86 -4.20 11.16 -7.13
N VAL A 87 -2.93 11.24 -6.70
CA VAL A 87 -2.38 10.32 -5.69
C VAL A 87 -3.20 10.42 -4.40
N LEU A 88 -3.53 11.63 -3.94
CA LEU A 88 -4.32 11.83 -2.73
C LEU A 88 -5.72 11.21 -2.88
N SER A 89 -6.37 11.37 -4.03
CA SER A 89 -7.71 10.84 -4.30
C SER A 89 -7.76 9.32 -4.31
N LEU A 90 -6.70 8.65 -4.75
CA LEU A 90 -6.59 7.18 -4.73
C LEU A 90 -6.62 6.59 -3.30
N TYR A 91 -6.09 7.35 -2.34
CA TYR A 91 -6.05 6.94 -0.93
C TYR A 91 -7.17 7.57 -0.10
N ALA A 92 -7.76 8.67 -0.58
CA ALA A 92 -8.86 9.35 0.09
C ALA A 92 -10.15 8.52 0.02
N GLY A 93 -10.79 8.31 1.17
CA GLY A 93 -12.01 7.52 1.24
C GLY A 93 -11.77 6.01 1.17
N ASN A 94 -12.76 5.29 0.68
CA ASN A 94 -12.74 3.82 0.57
C ASN A 94 -12.32 3.32 -0.82
N GLY A 95 -11.53 4.09 -1.57
CA GLY A 95 -11.15 3.74 -2.93
C GLY A 95 -10.40 2.41 -3.06
N ASN A 96 -9.60 2.06 -2.05
CA ASN A 96 -8.90 0.77 -2.00
C ASN A 96 -8.77 0.23 -0.55
N PRO A 97 -9.87 -0.20 0.08
CA PRO A 97 -9.84 -0.67 1.47
C PRO A 97 -8.97 -1.91 1.65
N ARG A 98 -8.92 -2.81 0.65
CA ARG A 98 -8.05 -3.99 0.69
C ARG A 98 -6.57 -3.59 0.63
N GLY A 99 -6.21 -2.65 -0.24
CA GLY A 99 -4.84 -2.15 -0.34
C GLY A 99 -4.37 -1.51 0.96
N MET A 100 -5.22 -0.71 1.61
CA MET A 100 -4.93 -0.12 2.91
C MET A 100 -4.80 -1.17 4.02
N ALA A 101 -5.66 -2.19 4.04
CA ALA A 101 -5.57 -3.28 5.01
C ALA A 101 -4.26 -4.07 4.86
N ILE A 102 -3.82 -4.35 3.63
CA ILE A 102 -2.51 -4.98 3.36
C ILE A 102 -1.38 -4.06 3.84
N GLU A 103 -1.45 -2.77 3.52
CA GLU A 103 -0.45 -1.78 3.93
C GLU A 103 -0.28 -1.75 5.46
N MET A 104 -1.38 -1.67 6.20
CA MET A 104 -1.35 -1.66 7.66
C MET A 104 -0.82 -2.99 8.23
N ALA A 105 -1.21 -4.12 7.65
CA ALA A 105 -0.72 -5.42 8.07
C ALA A 105 0.79 -5.60 7.81
N MET A 106 1.31 -5.07 6.69
CA MET A 106 2.75 -5.06 6.41
C MET A 106 3.52 -4.20 7.41
N ARG A 107 2.98 -3.03 7.79
CA ARG A 107 3.59 -2.15 8.80
C ARG A 107 3.57 -2.76 10.20
N ASP A 108 2.50 -3.43 10.58
CA ASP A 108 2.45 -4.16 11.84
C ASP A 108 3.43 -5.34 11.85
N TRP A 109 3.56 -6.06 10.75
CA TRP A 109 4.56 -7.13 10.61
C TRP A 109 5.99 -6.58 10.72
N ALA A 110 6.29 -5.44 10.05
CA ALA A 110 7.58 -4.76 10.10
C ALA A 110 8.05 -4.38 11.51
N ARG A 111 7.15 -4.23 12.46
CA ARG A 111 7.50 -3.96 13.88
C ARG A 111 8.16 -5.15 14.58
N ARG A 112 8.05 -6.36 14.03
CA ARG A 112 8.46 -7.62 14.65
C ARG A 112 9.37 -8.46 13.77
N ASP A 113 9.62 -8.03 12.53
CA ASP A 113 10.39 -8.76 11.54
C ASP A 113 11.34 -7.80 10.83
N ALA A 114 12.65 -8.04 10.93
CA ALA A 114 13.69 -7.16 10.40
C ALA A 114 13.60 -7.01 8.87
N ARG A 115 13.36 -8.11 8.15
CA ARG A 115 13.24 -8.09 6.69
C ARG A 115 12.00 -7.30 6.24
N ALA A 116 10.86 -7.51 6.89
CA ALA A 116 9.66 -6.72 6.61
C ALA A 116 9.90 -5.23 6.90
N SER A 117 10.66 -4.90 7.95
CA SER A 117 11.05 -3.51 8.29
C SER A 117 11.89 -2.88 7.18
N GLU A 118 12.90 -3.58 6.67
CA GLU A 118 13.74 -3.10 5.56
C GLU A 118 12.91 -2.85 4.29
N ILE A 119 12.03 -3.78 3.96
CA ILE A 119 11.15 -3.69 2.79
C ILE A 119 10.17 -2.50 2.91
N VAL A 120 9.55 -2.31 4.07
CA VAL A 120 8.66 -1.15 4.30
C VAL A 120 9.45 0.15 4.21
N ALA A 121 10.66 0.21 4.78
CA ALA A 121 11.52 1.39 4.71
C ALA A 121 11.95 1.72 3.26
N GLU A 122 12.21 0.70 2.43
CA GLU A 122 12.53 0.89 1.01
C GLU A 122 11.35 1.49 0.23
N VAL A 123 10.15 0.97 0.44
CA VAL A 123 8.91 1.50 -0.16
C VAL A 123 8.63 2.93 0.31
N ASP A 124 8.83 3.23 1.60
CA ASP A 124 8.60 4.57 2.12
C ASP A 124 9.62 5.59 1.60
N ARG A 125 10.90 5.20 1.43
CA ARG A 125 11.89 6.06 0.76
C ARG A 125 11.45 6.42 -0.65
N GLU A 126 10.98 5.44 -1.44
CA GLU A 126 10.53 5.71 -2.81
C GLU A 126 9.28 6.61 -2.83
N ARG A 127 8.34 6.42 -1.92
CA ARG A 127 7.17 7.30 -1.76
C ARG A 127 7.59 8.74 -1.49
N LEU A 128 8.43 8.94 -0.49
CA LEU A 128 8.89 10.27 -0.11
C LEU A 128 9.68 10.92 -1.24
N ARG A 129 10.59 10.18 -1.90
CA ARG A 129 11.35 10.66 -3.04
C ARG A 129 10.42 11.14 -4.16
N CYS A 130 9.50 10.30 -4.64
CA CYS A 130 8.63 10.62 -5.76
C CYS A 130 7.71 11.83 -5.47
N VAL A 131 7.14 11.90 -4.26
CA VAL A 131 6.24 13.00 -3.89
C VAL A 131 7.04 14.28 -3.60
N SER A 132 8.25 14.21 -3.04
CA SER A 132 9.13 15.37 -2.91
C SER A 132 9.51 15.96 -4.26
N GLU A 133 9.81 15.13 -5.26
CA GLU A 133 10.09 15.59 -6.62
C GLU A 133 8.89 16.34 -7.24
N LEU A 134 7.66 15.91 -6.96
CA LEU A 134 6.48 16.65 -7.42
C LEU A 134 6.35 18.00 -6.70
N PHE A 135 6.58 18.09 -5.41
CA PHE A 135 6.55 19.34 -4.68
C PHE A 135 7.70 20.29 -5.12
N ALA A 136 8.90 19.75 -5.37
CA ALA A 136 10.00 20.53 -5.94
C ALA A 136 9.65 21.05 -7.35
N GLY A 137 8.95 20.25 -8.17
CA GLY A 137 8.42 20.67 -9.47
C GLY A 137 7.37 21.79 -9.39
N MET A 138 6.77 22.02 -8.21
CA MET A 138 5.90 23.18 -7.92
C MET A 138 6.72 24.42 -7.44
N GLY A 139 8.04 24.34 -7.41
CA GLY A 139 8.93 25.45 -7.02
C GLY A 139 9.33 25.49 -5.55
N LEU A 140 9.03 24.45 -4.75
CA LEU A 140 9.47 24.39 -3.36
C LEU A 140 10.96 24.05 -3.27
N ALA A 141 11.64 24.62 -2.27
CA ALA A 141 13.00 24.22 -1.90
C ALA A 141 13.03 22.74 -1.43
N GLU A 142 14.19 22.09 -1.51
CA GLU A 142 14.35 20.65 -1.25
C GLU A 142 13.80 20.22 0.11
N ASP A 143 14.17 20.93 1.19
CA ASP A 143 13.72 20.62 2.55
C ASP A 143 12.21 20.82 2.73
N ASP A 144 11.64 21.88 2.13
CA ASP A 144 10.21 22.14 2.16
C ASP A 144 9.43 21.09 1.36
N ALA A 145 9.96 20.68 0.20
CA ALA A 145 9.38 19.62 -0.62
C ALA A 145 9.36 18.28 0.12
N PHE A 146 10.46 17.94 0.80
CA PHE A 146 10.53 16.74 1.62
C PHE A 146 9.56 16.80 2.82
N ALA A 147 9.53 17.92 3.54
CA ALA A 147 8.60 18.12 4.66
C ALA A 147 7.14 17.99 4.22
N ARG A 148 6.79 18.54 3.05
CA ARG A 148 5.46 18.38 2.47
C ARG A 148 5.14 16.94 2.07
N ALA A 149 6.08 16.22 1.48
CA ALA A 149 5.93 14.80 1.16
C ALA A 149 5.71 13.96 2.42
N TYR A 150 6.43 14.26 3.50
CA TYR A 150 6.26 13.62 4.80
C TYR A 150 4.86 13.86 5.38
N LEU A 151 4.38 15.11 5.38
CA LEU A 151 3.01 15.45 5.82
C LEU A 151 1.94 14.78 4.94
N PHE A 152 2.17 14.73 3.64
CA PHE A 152 1.26 14.10 2.68
C PHE A 152 1.02 12.62 3.00
N TYR A 153 2.09 11.85 3.20
CA TYR A 153 1.95 10.43 3.56
C TYR A 153 1.51 10.22 5.00
N SER A 154 1.89 11.10 5.93
CA SER A 154 1.37 11.07 7.30
C SER A 154 -0.15 11.24 7.32
N PHE A 155 -0.70 12.12 6.49
CA PHE A 155 -2.13 12.29 6.32
C PHE A 155 -2.80 11.03 5.75
N ILE A 156 -2.25 10.46 4.66
CA ILE A 156 -2.78 9.25 4.02
C ILE A 156 -2.85 8.07 5.01
N PHE A 157 -1.78 7.83 5.76
CA PHE A 157 -1.76 6.74 6.74
C PHE A 157 -2.62 7.03 7.96
N GLY A 158 -2.64 8.29 8.42
CA GLY A 158 -3.52 8.74 9.49
C GLY A 158 -5.00 8.52 9.16
N GLU A 159 -5.41 8.80 7.92
CA GLU A 159 -6.75 8.50 7.42
C GLU A 159 -7.11 7.00 7.51
N GLY A 160 -6.14 6.11 7.29
CA GLY A 160 -6.33 4.65 7.41
C GLY A 160 -6.48 4.17 8.86
N LEU A 161 -6.00 4.95 9.84
CA LEU A 161 -6.02 4.60 11.27
C LEU A 161 -7.19 5.21 12.04
N LEU A 162 -7.74 6.34 11.57
CA LEU A 162 -8.81 7.03 12.27
C LEU A 162 -10.16 6.32 12.12
N ALA A 163 -10.86 6.13 13.23
CA ALA A 163 -12.22 5.60 13.25
C ALA A 163 -13.22 6.68 12.78
N ARG A 164 -13.82 6.48 11.61
CA ARG A 164 -14.69 7.46 10.93
C ARG A 164 -16.19 7.19 11.09
N SER A 165 -16.55 6.13 11.81
CA SER A 165 -17.95 5.68 11.93
C SER A 165 -18.88 6.67 12.63
N ALA A 166 -18.36 7.56 13.48
CA ALA A 166 -19.17 8.47 14.29
C ALA A 166 -19.65 9.74 13.56
N ALA A 167 -19.01 10.15 12.45
CA ALA A 167 -19.37 11.37 11.73
C ALA A 167 -18.83 11.36 10.27
N PRO A 168 -19.34 10.51 9.38
CA PRO A 168 -18.78 10.31 8.04
C PRO A 168 -18.70 11.60 7.22
N ASP A 169 -19.75 12.41 7.18
CA ASP A 169 -19.80 13.66 6.41
C ASP A 169 -18.78 14.70 6.89
N ARG A 170 -18.49 14.71 8.19
CA ARG A 170 -17.50 15.63 8.77
C ARG A 170 -16.08 15.22 8.38
N PHE A 171 -15.80 13.93 8.34
CA PHE A 171 -14.50 13.40 7.88
C PHE A 171 -14.29 13.63 6.39
N GLU A 172 -15.34 13.52 5.57
CA GLU A 172 -15.27 13.83 4.14
C GLU A 172 -14.90 15.30 3.91
N LYS A 173 -15.61 16.23 4.54
CA LYS A 173 -15.29 17.67 4.48
C LYS A 173 -13.89 17.99 5.00
N ALA A 174 -13.47 17.37 6.10
CA ALA A 174 -12.13 17.57 6.64
C ALA A 174 -11.05 17.11 5.67
N ARG A 175 -11.26 15.99 4.99
CA ARG A 175 -10.34 15.45 3.97
C ARG A 175 -10.18 16.42 2.81
N ASP A 176 -11.27 16.98 2.29
CA ASP A 176 -11.22 17.96 1.21
C ASP A 176 -10.44 19.22 1.60
N ILE A 177 -10.65 19.69 2.84
CA ILE A 177 -9.92 20.84 3.37
C ILE A 177 -8.43 20.50 3.52
N CYS A 178 -8.11 19.36 4.14
CA CYS A 178 -6.73 18.90 4.29
C CYS A 178 -6.04 18.70 2.93
N GLY A 179 -6.75 18.16 1.93
CA GLY A 179 -6.24 18.01 0.58
C GLY A 179 -5.81 19.34 -0.04
N ARG A 180 -6.63 20.40 0.08
CA ARG A 180 -6.27 21.75 -0.38
C ARG A 180 -5.12 22.39 0.40
N VAL A 181 -5.01 22.09 1.69
CA VAL A 181 -3.89 22.56 2.52
C VAL A 181 -2.58 21.88 2.12
N LEU A 182 -2.64 20.57 1.87
CA LEU A 182 -1.47 19.77 1.48
C LEU A 182 -1.00 20.11 0.06
N VAL A 183 -1.94 20.27 -0.86
CA VAL A 183 -1.67 20.57 -2.29
C VAL A 183 -2.48 21.82 -2.70
N PRO A 184 -1.95 23.03 -2.47
CA PRO A 184 -2.62 24.26 -2.83
C PRO A 184 -2.93 24.36 -4.34
N GLU A 185 -4.06 24.99 -4.68
CA GLU A 185 -4.40 25.32 -6.06
C GLU A 185 -3.54 26.50 -6.53
N GLY A 186 -2.86 26.35 -7.67
CA GLY A 186 -2.12 27.44 -8.29
C GLY A 186 -0.67 27.64 -7.86
N ALA A 187 -0.06 26.62 -7.25
CA ALA A 187 1.39 26.57 -7.09
C ALA A 187 2.04 25.80 -8.24
#